data_98d6dde7c8c4b906d2d7dbf69fa94456
#
_entry.id   98d6dde7c8c4b906d2d7dbf69fa94456
#
_cell.length_a   1.000
_cell.length_b   1.000
_cell.length_c   1.000
_cell.angle_alpha   90.00
_cell.angle_beta   90.00
_cell.angle_gamma   90.00
#
_symmetry.space_group_name_H-M   'P 1'
#
loop_
_entity.id
_entity.type
_entity.pdbx_description
1 polymer ?
#
loop_
_entity_poly.entity_id
_entity_poly.type
_entity_poly.pdbx_seq_one_letter_code
_entity_poly.pdbx_strand_id
1 'polypeptide(L)'
;MKITPIPELKGYGVFVDDINIKQLTRDQWMSLGKLQMEQLVMVIRNSGININQFHQVMKMWGKCRQNYAAKEEHNSEVAKEYARIGGHAKTGHIVRVAEKNGLFGSGELLWH
;
A
#
# COMPACT_ATOMS: atom_id res chain seq x y z
N MET A 1 -8.04 -9.57 16.64
CA MET A 1 -7.58 -9.87 15.27
C MET A 1 -8.18 -11.19 14.84
N LYS A 2 -8.88 -11.20 13.74
CA LYS A 2 -9.52 -12.39 13.15
C LYS A 2 -8.87 -12.68 11.80
N ILE A 3 -8.44 -13.91 11.58
CA ILE A 3 -7.78 -14.33 10.35
C ILE A 3 -8.69 -15.34 9.64
N THR A 4 -8.99 -15.09 8.37
CA THR A 4 -9.86 -15.94 7.56
C THR A 4 -9.18 -16.22 6.21
N PRO A 5 -9.11 -17.48 5.76
CA PRO A 5 -8.59 -17.79 4.43
C PRO A 5 -9.34 -17.07 3.32
N ILE A 6 -8.64 -16.75 2.24
CA ILE A 6 -9.24 -16.25 0.99
C ILE A 6 -9.58 -17.48 0.13
N PRO A 7 -10.88 -17.85 0.00
CA PRO A 7 -11.25 -19.12 -0.64
C PRO A 7 -10.80 -19.22 -2.10
N GLU A 8 -10.81 -18.10 -2.81
CA GLU A 8 -10.45 -18.03 -4.22
C GLU A 8 -8.99 -18.34 -4.49
N LEU A 9 -8.13 -18.19 -3.49
CA LEU A 9 -6.69 -18.42 -3.60
C LEU A 9 -6.25 -19.85 -3.26
N LYS A 10 -7.19 -20.72 -2.88
CA LYS A 10 -7.02 -22.18 -2.79
C LYS A 10 -5.78 -22.63 -2.01
N GLY A 11 -5.63 -22.20 -0.76
CA GLY A 11 -4.58 -22.68 0.14
C GLY A 11 -3.54 -21.64 0.55
N TYR A 12 -3.62 -20.43 0.03
CA TYR A 12 -2.82 -19.29 0.50
C TYR A 12 -3.67 -18.01 0.51
N GLY A 13 -3.16 -17.01 1.17
CA GLY A 13 -3.85 -15.74 1.28
C GLY A 13 -4.90 -15.71 2.40
N VAL A 14 -4.91 -14.60 3.13
CA VAL A 14 -5.81 -14.40 4.27
C VAL A 14 -6.41 -13.00 4.31
N PHE A 15 -7.63 -12.92 4.79
CA PHE A 15 -8.19 -11.68 5.31
C PHE A 15 -7.83 -11.52 6.78
N VAL A 16 -7.49 -10.31 7.18
CA VAL A 16 -7.28 -9.91 8.57
C VAL A 16 -8.30 -8.86 8.94
N ASP A 17 -9.13 -9.17 9.92
CA ASP A 17 -10.19 -8.32 10.43
C ASP A 17 -9.96 -7.98 11.90
N ASP A 18 -10.74 -7.05 12.43
CA ASP A 18 -10.76 -6.68 13.84
C ASP A 18 -9.37 -6.33 14.38
N ILE A 19 -8.65 -5.53 13.63
CA ILE A 19 -7.31 -5.07 13.99
C ILE A 19 -7.24 -3.54 13.91
N ASN A 20 -6.72 -2.93 14.97
CA ASN A 20 -6.37 -1.51 14.94
C ASN A 20 -4.93 -1.33 14.45
N ILE A 21 -4.78 -1.23 13.14
CA ILE A 21 -3.45 -1.15 12.52
C ILE A 21 -2.65 0.11 12.89
N LYS A 22 -3.31 1.13 13.46
CA LYS A 22 -2.65 2.36 13.90
C LYS A 22 -1.95 2.19 15.26
N GLN A 23 -2.32 1.19 16.03
CA GLN A 23 -1.89 0.99 17.41
C GLN A 23 -1.46 -0.47 17.66
N LEU A 24 -0.71 -1.02 16.74
CA LEU A 24 -0.16 -2.35 16.90
C LEU A 24 1.01 -2.38 17.86
N THR A 25 1.03 -3.36 18.74
CA THR A 25 2.21 -3.69 19.52
C THR A 25 3.30 -4.29 18.63
N ARG A 26 4.53 -4.29 19.11
CA ARG A 26 5.64 -4.93 18.41
C ARG A 26 5.35 -6.40 18.08
N ASP A 27 4.79 -7.14 19.03
CA ASP A 27 4.49 -8.57 18.85
C ASP A 27 3.40 -8.78 17.80
N GLN A 28 2.39 -7.92 17.77
CA GLN A 28 1.37 -7.94 16.72
C GLN A 28 1.97 -7.67 15.34
N TRP A 29 2.87 -6.69 15.22
CA TRP A 29 3.59 -6.42 13.98
C TRP A 29 4.40 -7.62 13.51
N MET A 30 5.15 -8.25 14.41
CA MET A 30 5.93 -9.45 14.09
C MET A 30 5.03 -10.61 13.65
N SER A 31 3.89 -10.78 14.31
CA SER A 31 2.91 -11.82 13.95
C SER A 31 2.33 -11.59 12.56
N LEU A 32 1.99 -10.35 12.22
CA LEU A 32 1.50 -10.00 10.88
C LEU A 32 2.57 -10.23 9.81
N GLY A 33 3.81 -9.84 10.08
CA GLY A 33 4.93 -10.07 9.15
C GLY A 33 5.15 -11.55 8.89
N LYS A 34 5.12 -12.38 9.92
CA LYS A 34 5.21 -13.84 9.78
C LYS A 34 4.04 -14.40 8.98
N LEU A 35 2.83 -13.97 9.30
CA LEU A 35 1.61 -14.38 8.59
C LEU A 35 1.70 -14.04 7.09
N GLN A 36 2.18 -12.84 6.74
CA GLN A 36 2.35 -12.43 5.35
C GLN A 36 3.36 -13.32 4.62
N MET A 37 4.47 -13.65 5.26
CA MET A 37 5.48 -14.54 4.66
C MET A 37 4.94 -15.95 4.42
N GLU A 38 4.13 -16.47 5.34
CA GLU A 38 3.53 -17.79 5.24
C GLU A 38 2.40 -17.87 4.22
N GLN A 39 1.60 -16.80 4.15
CA GLN A 39 0.38 -16.76 3.34
C GLN A 39 0.55 -16.08 1.98
N LEU A 40 1.66 -15.37 1.76
CA LEU A 40 2.01 -14.60 0.56
C LEU A 40 1.10 -13.39 0.30
N VAL A 41 -0.21 -13.52 0.51
CA VAL A 41 -1.20 -12.45 0.37
C VAL A 41 -1.91 -12.22 1.69
N MET A 42 -1.93 -10.98 2.12
CA MET A 42 -2.64 -10.56 3.34
C MET A 42 -3.46 -9.31 3.03
N VAL A 43 -4.76 -9.40 3.23
CA VAL A 43 -5.68 -8.29 3.02
C VAL A 43 -6.26 -7.85 4.37
N ILE A 44 -5.87 -6.68 4.82
CA ILE A 44 -6.41 -6.08 6.04
C ILE A 44 -7.66 -5.27 5.67
N ARG A 45 -8.83 -5.76 6.11
CA ARG A 45 -10.10 -5.12 5.79
C ARG A 45 -10.50 -4.12 6.86
N ASN A 46 -11.23 -3.08 6.44
CA ASN A 46 -11.80 -2.08 7.34
C ASN A 46 -10.76 -1.41 8.27
N SER A 47 -9.57 -1.19 7.75
CA SER A 47 -8.46 -0.60 8.53
C SER A 47 -8.75 0.83 9.02
N GLY A 48 -9.63 1.55 8.35
CA GLY A 48 -10.00 2.93 8.71
C GLY A 48 -8.86 3.93 8.66
N ILE A 49 -7.79 3.64 7.91
CA ILE A 49 -6.63 4.53 7.77
C ILE A 49 -6.75 5.44 6.54
N ASN A 50 -6.28 6.68 6.68
CA ASN A 50 -6.11 7.59 5.56
C ASN A 50 -4.74 7.38 4.88
N ILE A 51 -4.51 8.10 3.78
CA ILE A 51 -3.29 7.96 2.98
C ILE A 51 -2.00 8.27 3.77
N ASN A 52 -2.04 9.25 4.67
CA ASN A 52 -0.86 9.58 5.49
C ASN A 52 -0.58 8.50 6.53
N GLN A 53 -1.64 7.97 7.15
CA GLN A 53 -1.53 6.84 8.08
C GLN A 53 -1.08 5.57 7.36
N PHE A 54 -1.55 5.33 6.14
CA PHE A 54 -1.08 4.23 5.30
C PHE A 54 0.43 4.30 5.07
N HIS A 55 0.97 5.47 4.75
CA HIS A 55 2.41 5.65 4.59
C HIS A 55 3.17 5.33 5.89
N GLN A 56 2.67 5.77 7.04
CA GLN A 56 3.30 5.47 8.33
C GLN A 56 3.27 3.97 8.64
N VAL A 57 2.16 3.32 8.37
CA VAL A 57 2.02 1.87 8.52
C VAL A 57 3.00 1.12 7.61
N MET A 58 3.11 1.51 6.35
CA MET A 58 4.00 0.84 5.40
C MET A 58 5.48 0.94 5.78
N LYS A 59 5.90 2.00 6.44
CA LYS A 59 7.26 2.12 6.99
C LYS A 59 7.60 1.05 8.02
N MET A 60 6.60 0.49 8.68
CA MET A 60 6.81 -0.58 9.65
C MET A 60 7.20 -1.91 8.99
N TRP A 61 6.82 -2.12 7.72
CA TRP A 61 7.24 -3.29 6.94
C TRP A 61 8.64 -3.17 6.37
N GLY A 62 9.16 -1.97 6.29
CA GLY A 62 10.52 -1.75 5.79
C GLY A 62 10.69 -0.37 5.16
N LYS A 63 11.86 -0.17 4.60
CA LYS A 63 12.18 1.09 3.92
C LYS A 63 11.34 1.24 2.65
N CYS A 64 10.49 2.26 2.60
CA CYS A 64 9.71 2.57 1.41
C CYS A 64 10.60 3.06 0.27
N ARG A 65 10.39 2.48 -0.90
CA ARG A 65 11.07 2.92 -2.11
C ARG A 65 10.37 4.16 -2.66
N GLN A 66 11.15 5.15 -3.07
CA GLN A 66 10.62 6.32 -3.73
C GLN A 66 10.18 5.98 -5.15
N ASN A 67 8.99 6.46 -5.54
CA ASN A 67 8.53 6.29 -6.92
C ASN A 67 9.42 7.04 -7.90
N TYR A 68 9.61 6.49 -9.10
CA TYR A 68 10.44 7.09 -10.15
C TYR A 68 9.99 8.50 -10.53
N ALA A 69 8.68 8.71 -10.68
CA ALA A 69 8.13 10.03 -11.02
C ALA A 69 8.44 11.10 -9.97
N ALA A 70 8.53 10.71 -8.70
CA ALA A 70 8.90 11.61 -7.62
C ALA A 70 10.41 11.84 -7.51
N LYS A 71 11.23 10.96 -8.06
CA LYS A 71 12.69 11.17 -8.12
C LYS A 71 13.09 12.25 -9.13
N GLU A 72 12.23 12.53 -10.09
CA GLU A 72 12.41 13.62 -11.04
C GLU A 72 11.93 14.96 -10.46
N GLU A 73 12.26 15.23 -9.19
CA GLU A 73 11.91 16.47 -8.48
C GLU A 73 12.35 17.74 -9.19
N HIS A 74 13.31 17.61 -10.10
CA HIS A 74 13.80 18.72 -10.92
C HIS A 74 12.87 19.07 -12.09
N ASN A 75 11.91 18.20 -12.40
CA ASN A 75 10.91 18.46 -13.42
C ASN A 75 9.60 18.91 -12.75
N SER A 76 9.40 20.21 -12.70
CA SER A 76 8.22 20.81 -12.05
C SER A 76 6.90 20.36 -12.67
N GLU A 77 6.86 20.02 -13.96
CA GLU A 77 5.67 19.53 -14.65
C GLU A 77 5.34 18.10 -14.24
N VAL A 78 6.33 17.23 -14.11
CA VAL A 78 6.13 15.87 -13.62
C VAL A 78 5.64 15.89 -12.17
N ALA A 79 6.22 16.71 -11.33
CA ALA A 79 5.81 16.86 -9.94
C ALA A 79 4.36 17.37 -9.80
N LYS A 80 3.98 18.36 -10.63
CA LYS A 80 2.61 18.89 -10.67
C LYS A 80 1.62 17.83 -11.13
N GLU A 81 1.95 17.09 -12.18
CA GLU A 81 1.10 16.01 -12.69
C GLU A 81 0.96 14.90 -11.67
N TYR A 82 2.03 14.51 -11.01
CA TYR A 82 2.01 13.51 -9.95
C TYR A 82 1.10 13.93 -8.78
N ALA A 83 1.18 15.18 -8.36
CA ALA A 83 0.30 15.70 -7.33
C ALA A 83 -1.17 15.75 -7.80
N ARG A 84 -1.42 16.15 -9.04
CA ARG A 84 -2.76 16.25 -9.64
C ARG A 84 -3.47 14.90 -9.66
N ILE A 85 -2.77 13.83 -9.99
CA ILE A 85 -3.35 12.47 -10.06
C ILE A 85 -3.44 11.77 -8.71
N GLY A 86 -3.20 12.49 -7.62
CA GLY A 86 -3.33 11.95 -6.27
C GLY A 86 -2.16 11.13 -5.78
N GLY A 87 -1.01 11.24 -6.42
CA GLY A 87 0.24 10.71 -5.89
C GLY A 87 0.67 11.47 -4.63
N HIS A 88 1.43 10.84 -3.77
CA HIS A 88 1.97 11.49 -2.58
C HIS A 88 3.23 12.28 -2.94
N ALA A 89 3.04 13.47 -3.50
CA ALA A 89 4.09 14.28 -4.12
C ALA A 89 5.30 14.54 -3.21
N LYS A 90 5.07 14.74 -1.90
CA LYS A 90 6.14 15.04 -0.95
C LYS A 90 7.07 13.86 -0.68
N THR A 91 6.53 12.66 -0.63
CA THR A 91 7.29 11.46 -0.28
C THR A 91 7.61 10.58 -1.48
N GLY A 92 6.78 10.63 -2.52
CA GLY A 92 6.88 9.77 -3.70
C GLY A 92 6.71 8.27 -3.40
N HIS A 93 6.27 7.91 -2.20
CA HIS A 93 6.18 6.52 -1.76
C HIS A 93 4.82 5.87 -2.00
N ILE A 94 3.80 6.69 -2.27
CA ILE A 94 2.43 6.23 -2.49
C ILE A 94 2.03 6.58 -3.90
N VAL A 95 1.55 5.59 -4.63
CA VAL A 95 0.99 5.75 -5.97
C VAL A 95 -0.48 5.39 -5.93
N ARG A 96 -1.32 6.26 -6.44
CA ARG A 96 -2.73 5.99 -6.63
C ARG A 96 -2.95 5.44 -8.03
N VAL A 97 -3.54 4.27 -8.10
CA VAL A 97 -3.99 3.67 -9.35
C VAL A 97 -5.52 3.65 -9.34
N ALA A 98 -6.13 4.40 -10.23
CA ALA A 98 -7.58 4.47 -10.33
C ALA A 98 -7.96 4.94 -11.73
N GLU A 99 -9.18 4.67 -12.15
CA GLU A 99 -9.71 5.10 -13.45
C GLU A 99 -9.71 6.63 -13.58
N LYS A 100 -10.10 7.31 -12.50
CA LYS A 100 -10.03 8.79 -12.43
C LYS A 100 -9.00 9.21 -11.38
N ASN A 101 -8.23 10.25 -11.70
CA ASN A 101 -7.20 10.78 -10.80
C ASN A 101 -6.14 9.74 -10.35
N GLY A 102 -5.95 8.70 -11.14
CA GLY A 102 -4.91 7.71 -10.93
C GLY A 102 -3.74 7.88 -11.89
N LEU A 103 -2.61 7.27 -11.58
CA LEU A 103 -1.36 7.43 -12.34
C LEU A 103 -1.48 6.87 -13.76
N PHE A 104 -2.13 5.73 -13.94
CA PHE A 104 -2.26 5.05 -15.22
C PHE A 104 -3.66 5.13 -15.82
N GLY A 105 -4.60 5.75 -15.12
CA GLY A 105 -5.98 5.87 -15.55
C GLY A 105 -6.60 4.51 -15.88
N SER A 106 -7.34 4.44 -16.96
CA SER A 106 -7.96 3.23 -17.49
C SER A 106 -7.08 2.48 -18.51
N GLY A 107 -5.84 2.94 -18.70
CA GLY A 107 -4.90 2.31 -19.64
C GLY A 107 -4.43 0.93 -19.16
N GLU A 108 -4.17 0.05 -20.11
CA GLU A 108 -3.59 -1.26 -19.84
C GLU A 108 -2.10 -1.11 -19.48
N LEU A 109 -1.67 -1.81 -18.42
CA LEU A 109 -0.26 -1.87 -18.06
C LEU A 109 0.47 -2.87 -18.95
N LEU A 110 1.56 -2.42 -19.56
CA LEU A 110 2.44 -3.29 -20.32
C LEU A 110 3.30 -4.15 -19.38
N TRP A 111 3.62 -5.35 -19.81
CA TRP A 111 4.58 -6.20 -19.12
C TRP A 111 5.98 -5.55 -19.11
N HIS A 112 6.61 -5.62 -17.96
CA HIS A 112 7.95 -5.04 -17.75
C HIS A 112 8.76 -5.80 -16.70
#